data_dabf9dab90001329669ac0f3c2ec9bb6
#
_entry.id   dabf9dab90001329669ac0f3c2ec9bb6
#
_cell.length_a   1.000
_cell.length_b   1.000
_cell.length_c   1.000
_cell.angle_alpha   90.00
_cell.angle_beta   90.00
_cell.angle_gamma   90.00
#
_symmetry.space_group_name_H-M   'P 1'
#
loop_
_entity.id
_entity.type
_entity.pdbx_description
1 polymer ?
#
loop_
_entity_poly.entity_id
_entity_poly.type
_entity_poly.pdbx_seq_one_letter_code
_entity_poly.pdbx_strand_id
1 'polypeptide(L)' 'MLTMKCAACRKKLFRYRKIGQGEVHRCHKDRITRMHHARVEQDGLYCACGRRVGMDRGSYYTMVKKAVTYSGEKINK' A
#
# COMPACT_ATOMS: atom_id res chain seq x y z
N MET A 1 5.53 -7.57 9.13
CA MET A 1 4.83 -6.39 8.60
C MET A 1 5.57 -5.81 7.41
N LEU A 2 4.84 -5.29 6.45
CA LEU A 2 5.43 -4.66 5.28
C LEU A 2 5.31 -3.15 5.36
N THR A 3 6.30 -2.46 4.83
CA THR A 3 6.24 -1.02 4.62
C THR A 3 6.05 -0.79 3.13
N MET A 4 4.90 -0.23 2.75
CA MET A 4 4.62 0.12 1.37
C MET A 4 5.25 1.47 1.08
N LYS A 5 5.93 1.55 -0.05
CA LYS A 5 6.64 2.77 -0.45
C LYS A 5 6.26 3.17 -1.86
N CYS A 6 6.35 4.45 -2.13
CA CYS A 6 6.15 4.96 -3.48
C CYS A 6 7.37 4.62 -4.34
N ALA A 7 7.13 4.08 -5.52
CA ALA A 7 8.22 3.72 -6.43
C ALA A 7 8.91 4.96 -7.02
N ALA A 8 8.19 6.09 -7.08
CA ALA A 8 8.73 7.31 -7.67
C ALA A 8 9.58 8.10 -6.67
N CYS A 9 9.04 8.41 -5.50
CA CYS A 9 9.74 9.25 -4.51
C CYS A 9 10.32 8.45 -3.35
N ARG A 10 9.99 7.18 -3.27
CA ARG A 10 10.49 6.25 -2.25
C ARG A 10 10.13 6.59 -0.82
N LYS A 11 9.13 7.45 -0.64
CA LYS A 11 8.62 7.75 0.68
C LYS A 11 7.72 6.63 1.16
N LYS A 12 7.71 6.43 2.47
CA LYS A 12 6.82 5.44 3.08
C LYS A 12 5.38 5.87 2.89
N LEU A 13 4.56 4.96 2.36
CA LEU A 13 3.14 5.23 2.16
C LEU A 13 2.34 4.81 3.38
N PHE A 14 2.45 3.54 3.75
CA PHE A 14 1.77 3.02 4.93
C PHE A 14 2.39 1.69 5.33
N ARG A 15 2.05 1.25 6.53
CA ARG A 15 2.44 -0.08 6.99
C ARG A 15 1.28 -1.03 6.81
N TYR A 16 1.59 -2.21 6.33
CA TYR A 16 0.57 -3.19 5.98
C TYR A 16 0.86 -4.54 6.65
N ARG A 17 -0.19 -5.13 7.20
CA ARG A 17 -0.09 -6.46 7.82
C ARG A 17 -0.36 -7.51 6.75
N LYS A 18 0.70 -8.01 6.15
CA LYS A 18 0.61 -9.03 5.12
C LYS A 18 0.65 -10.41 5.77
N ILE A 19 -0.37 -11.22 5.51
CA ILE A 19 -0.46 -12.58 6.00
C ILE A 19 -0.40 -13.51 4.81
N GLY A 20 0.45 -14.55 4.91
CA GLY A 20 0.60 -15.54 3.86
C GLY A 20 1.67 -15.14 2.86
N GLN A 21 1.76 -15.90 1.79
CA GLN A 21 2.77 -15.72 0.75
C GLN A 21 2.18 -15.03 -0.47
N GLY A 22 3.08 -14.56 -1.35
CA GLY A 22 2.67 -13.95 -2.58
C GLY A 22 2.87 -12.44 -2.59
N GLU A 23 2.55 -11.84 -3.74
CA GLU A 23 2.72 -10.40 -3.92
C GLU A 23 1.54 -9.63 -3.31
N VAL A 24 1.79 -8.37 -2.99
CA VAL A 24 0.77 -7.49 -2.46
C VAL A 24 0.09 -6.78 -3.62
N HIS A 25 -1.00 -7.35 -4.11
CA HIS A 25 -1.81 -6.74 -5.16
C HIS A 25 -2.99 -5.97 -4.59
N ARG A 26 -3.52 -6.45 -3.47
CA ARG A 26 -4.69 -5.87 -2.82
C ARG A 26 -4.35 -5.60 -1.37
N CYS A 27 -4.61 -4.38 -0.95
CA CYS A 27 -4.38 -3.99 0.43
C CYS A 27 -5.72 -3.77 1.10
N HIS A 28 -6.10 -4.70 1.97
CA HIS A 28 -7.35 -4.59 2.70
C HIS A 28 -7.26 -3.44 3.70
N LYS A 29 -8.29 -2.61 3.74
CA LYS A 29 -8.27 -1.40 4.56
C LYS A 29 -8.08 -1.72 6.04
N ASP A 30 -8.64 -2.82 6.50
CA ASP A 30 -8.55 -3.21 7.91
C ASP A 30 -7.17 -3.78 8.29
N ARG A 31 -6.31 -4.02 7.31
CA ARG A 31 -4.96 -4.50 7.58
C ARG A 31 -3.90 -3.40 7.45
N ILE A 32 -4.30 -2.22 7.07
CA ILE A 32 -3.42 -1.05 7.07
C ILE A 32 -3.29 -0.59 8.51
N THR A 33 -2.08 -0.72 9.07
CA THR A 33 -1.87 -0.44 10.49
C THR A 33 -1.46 1.00 10.75
N ARG A 34 -0.79 1.64 9.80
CA ARG A 34 -0.34 3.01 9.98
C ARG A 34 -0.19 3.70 8.64
N MET A 35 -0.78 4.88 8.53
CA MET A 35 -0.66 5.71 7.35
C MET A 35 0.49 6.70 7.53
N HIS A 36 1.35 6.81 6.53
CA HIS A 36 2.47 7.75 6.54
C HIS A 36 2.25 8.87 5.52
N HIS A 37 2.78 8.70 4.32
CA HIS A 37 2.70 9.71 3.27
C HIS A 37 1.64 9.40 2.22
N ALA A 38 0.87 8.35 2.40
CA ALA A 38 -0.24 8.05 1.52
C ALA A 38 -1.43 8.94 1.87
N ARG A 39 -2.14 9.36 0.83
CA ARG A 39 -3.34 10.19 0.98
C ARG A 39 -4.54 9.41 0.49
N VAL A 40 -5.61 9.43 1.28
CA VAL A 40 -6.86 8.77 0.91
C VAL A 40 -7.71 9.76 0.14
N GLU A 41 -8.02 9.40 -1.10
CA GLU A 41 -8.88 10.20 -1.97
C GLU A 41 -10.15 9.42 -2.29
N GLN A 42 -11.10 10.06 -2.96
CA GLN A 42 -12.36 9.42 -3.29
C GLN A 42 -12.19 8.18 -4.16
N ASP A 43 -11.25 8.21 -5.08
CA ASP A 43 -11.06 7.13 -6.03
C ASP A 43 -9.90 6.20 -5.69
N GLY A 44 -9.17 6.45 -4.60
CA GLY A 44 -8.10 5.57 -4.22
C GLY A 44 -7.06 6.19 -3.32
N LEU A 45 -5.86 5.64 -3.39
CA LEU A 45 -4.72 6.11 -2.61
C LEU A 45 -3.74 6.83 -3.52
N TYR A 46 -3.21 7.94 -3.01
CA TYR A 46 -2.19 8.72 -3.69
C TYR A 46 -1.00 8.93 -2.77
N CYS A 47 0.18 8.95 -3.36
CA CYS A 47 1.38 9.37 -2.65
C CYS A 47 1.36 10.89 -2.47
N ALA A 48 2.07 11.37 -1.45
CA ALA A 48 2.20 12.81 -1.23
C ALA A 48 2.82 13.53 -2.45
N CYS A 49 3.55 12.81 -3.29
CA CYS A 49 4.09 13.38 -4.52
C CYS A 49 3.04 13.54 -5.64
N GLY A 50 1.82 13.08 -5.41
CA GLY A 50 0.73 13.20 -6.36
C GLY A 50 0.47 11.97 -7.22
N ARG A 51 1.29 10.94 -7.10
CA ARG A 51 1.14 9.75 -7.92
C ARG A 51 0.07 8.81 -7.35
N ARG A 52 -0.81 8.31 -8.21
CA ARG A 52 -1.79 7.32 -7.79
C ARG A 52 -1.08 6.01 -7.49
N VAL A 53 -1.30 5.48 -6.30
CA VAL A 53 -0.67 4.23 -5.88
C VAL A 53 -1.67 3.11 -5.69
N GLY A 54 -2.94 3.40 -5.59
CA GLY A 54 -3.96 2.39 -5.45
C GLY A 54 -5.34 2.89 -5.84
N MET A 55 -6.23 1.96 -6.17
CA MET A 55 -7.60 2.27 -6.54
C MET A 55 -8.54 1.71 -5.48
N ASP A 56 -9.51 2.53 -5.07
CA ASP A 56 -10.49 2.13 -4.05
C ASP A 56 -11.47 1.13 -4.63
N ARG A 57 -11.59 -0.02 -3.98
CA ARG A 57 -12.50 -1.08 -4.38
C ARG A 57 -13.53 -1.39 -3.30
N GLY A 58 -13.72 -0.48 -2.34
CA GLY A 58 -14.65 -0.68 -1.24
C GLY A 58 -13.92 -1.13 0.02
N SER A 59 -13.76 -2.42 0.22
CA SER A 59 -13.10 -2.95 1.41
C SER A 59 -11.58 -3.04 1.29
N TYR A 60 -11.04 -2.83 0.09
CA TYR A 60 -9.60 -2.92 -0.14
C TYR A 60 -9.20 -1.97 -1.27
N TYR A 61 -7.87 -1.80 -1.40
CA TYR A 61 -7.31 -1.04 -2.52
C TYR A 61 -6.59 -1.99 -3.45
N THR A 62 -6.85 -1.85 -4.75
CA THR A 62 -6.04 -2.53 -5.77
C THR A 62 -4.81 -1.68 -6.03
N MET A 63 -3.64 -2.20 -5.68
CA MET A 63 -2.41 -1.43 -5.79
C MET A 63 -1.92 -1.37 -7.23
N VAL A 64 -1.40 -0.22 -7.61
CA VAL A 64 -0.77 -0.05 -8.92
C VAL A 64 0.65 -0.62 -8.81
N LYS A 65 0.86 -1.76 -9.42
CA LYS A 65 2.10 -2.53 -9.24
C LYS A 65 3.36 -1.73 -9.57
N LYS A 66 3.30 -0.91 -10.61
CA LYS A 66 4.45 -0.11 -11.03
C LYS A 66 4.66 1.14 -10.19
N ALA A 67 3.67 1.52 -9.40
CA ALA A 67 3.73 2.76 -8.62
C ALA A 67 4.18 2.53 -7.19
N VAL A 68 4.25 1.30 -6.74
CA VAL A 68 4.58 0.99 -5.35
C VAL A 68 5.64 -0.10 -5.27
N THR A 69 6.42 -0.02 -4.20
CA THR A 69 7.32 -1.09 -3.78
C THR A 69 7.01 -1.41 -2.33
N TYR A 70 7.53 -2.52 -1.86
CA TYR A 70 7.34 -2.86 -0.45
C TYR A 70 8.57 -3.58 0.07
N SER A 71 8.79 -3.44 1.38
CA SER A 71 9.91 -4.08 2.06
C SER A 71 9.45 -4.49 3.46
N GLY A 72 10.21 -5.39 4.06
CA GLY A 72 9.91 -5.89 5.39
C GLY A 72 9.67 -7.38 5.35
N GLU A 73 9.40 -7.94 6.52
CA GLU A 73 9.17 -9.37 6.64
C GLU A 73 7.69 -9.68 6.49
N LYS A 74 7.42 -10.71 5.69
CA LYS A 74 6.06 -11.23 5.56
C LYS A 74 5.78 -12.17 6.72
N ILE A 75 4.54 -12.14 7.19
CA ILE A 75 4.07 -13.12 8.15
C ILE A 75 3.63 -14.33 7.34
N ASN A 76 4.45 -15.35 7.30
CA ASN A 76 4.26 -16.48 6.41
C ASN A 76 4.14 -17.81 7.13
N LYS A 77 3.51 -17.78 8.25
CA LYS A 77 3.29 -19.01 9.03
C LYS A 77 1.84 -19.35 9.10
#